data_51400f9b0c2a4f4d7f3fe9c19ec20e40
#
_entry.id   51400f9b0c2a4f4d7f3fe9c19ec20e40
#
_cell.length_a   1.000
_cell.length_b   1.000
_cell.length_c   1.000
_cell.angle_alpha   90.00
_cell.angle_beta   90.00
_cell.angle_gamma   90.00
#
_symmetry.space_group_name_H-M   'P 1'
#
loop_
_entity.id
_entity.type
_entity.pdbx_description
1 polymer ?
#
loop_
_entity_poly.entity_id
_entity_poly.type
_entity_poly.pdbx_seq_one_letter_code
_entity_poly.pdbx_strand_id
1 'polypeptide(L)'
;MLFRSREFLGNSDGLDRLSRSDTTALLVFRERYWRKLRELGVEFDGKVLVDKQPYNTVKLPLIVKLFPEAKILFVTRDPRDVIFSCFRRRFRMNPSNYELLTLEGAARLYDSVMKLADIFRTKLPMTVLELQHEDMVADFRNCVDAVFRFAGLNARDATWNPAERTRTRAIGTPSAAQIARGLSREGIGSWRRYANHIGSVLPILQPWIERFGVRRH
;
A
#
# COMPACT_ATOMS: atom_id res chain seq x y z
N MET A 1 -5.27 -5.41 -13.39
CA MET A 1 -4.57 -4.12 -13.26
C MET A 1 -5.49 -3.07 -13.82
N LEU A 2 -6.11 -2.26 -12.96
CA LEU A 2 -7.15 -1.28 -13.36
C LEU A 2 -6.59 -0.15 -14.24
N PHE A 3 -5.33 0.23 -14.02
CA PHE A 3 -4.65 1.24 -14.83
C PHE A 3 -3.75 0.61 -15.89
N ARG A 4 -3.82 1.09 -17.13
CA ARG A 4 -2.76 0.89 -18.11
C ARG A 4 -1.57 1.82 -17.77
N SER A 5 -0.97 1.61 -16.58
CA SER A 5 0.16 2.40 -16.10
C SER A 5 1.39 2.34 -17.03
N ARG A 6 1.48 1.34 -17.89
CA ARG A 6 2.59 1.20 -18.86
C ARG A 6 2.72 2.39 -19.81
N GLU A 7 1.62 3.08 -20.11
CA GLU A 7 1.64 4.22 -21.03
C GLU A 7 2.44 5.40 -20.45
N PHE A 8 2.36 5.60 -19.12
CA PHE A 8 3.05 6.71 -18.43
C PHE A 8 4.20 6.25 -17.52
N LEU A 9 4.20 5.02 -17.06
CA LEU A 9 5.19 4.51 -16.09
C LEU A 9 6.07 3.41 -16.70
N GLY A 10 5.87 3.07 -17.96
CA GLY A 10 6.65 2.05 -18.66
C GLY A 10 7.70 2.60 -19.63
N ASN A 11 7.75 3.91 -19.79
CA ASN A 11 8.65 4.59 -20.72
C ASN A 11 9.45 5.66 -19.97
N SER A 12 10.66 5.94 -20.43
CA SER A 12 11.56 6.93 -19.82
C SER A 12 11.00 8.36 -19.82
N ASP A 13 10.19 8.72 -20.82
CA ASP A 13 9.54 10.02 -21.00
C ASP A 13 8.12 10.09 -20.41
N GLY A 14 7.64 8.98 -19.84
CA GLY A 14 6.24 8.83 -19.43
C GLY A 14 5.81 9.78 -18.34
N LEU A 15 6.67 10.07 -17.36
CA LEU A 15 6.37 11.04 -16.30
C LEU A 15 6.35 12.48 -16.85
N ASP A 16 7.21 12.82 -17.78
CA ASP A 16 7.21 14.13 -18.44
C ASP A 16 5.95 14.32 -19.27
N ARG A 17 5.53 13.31 -20.02
CA ARG A 17 4.25 13.31 -20.73
C ARG A 17 3.07 13.46 -19.78
N LEU A 18 3.06 12.72 -18.69
CA LEU A 18 2.01 12.82 -17.65
C LEU A 18 1.97 14.24 -17.05
N SER A 19 3.11 14.84 -16.76
CA SER A 19 3.19 16.19 -16.19
C SER A 19 2.59 17.25 -17.12
N ARG A 20 2.84 17.12 -18.43
CA ARG A 20 2.35 18.03 -19.49
C ARG A 20 0.91 17.76 -19.93
N SER A 21 0.35 16.59 -19.57
CA SER A 21 -1.02 16.27 -19.94
C SER A 21 -2.00 17.19 -19.23
N ASP A 22 -2.94 17.76 -19.97
CA ASP A 22 -4.04 18.53 -19.40
C ASP A 22 -5.13 17.61 -18.81
N THR A 23 -6.03 18.21 -18.05
CA THR A 23 -7.12 17.48 -17.40
C THR A 23 -8.03 16.81 -18.43
N THR A 24 -8.26 17.44 -19.58
CA THR A 24 -9.16 16.92 -20.64
C THR A 24 -8.58 15.65 -21.26
N ALA A 25 -7.28 15.66 -21.59
CA ALA A 25 -6.59 14.47 -22.11
C ALA A 25 -6.64 13.28 -21.12
N LEU A 26 -6.71 13.57 -19.83
CA LEU A 26 -6.73 12.55 -18.78
C LEU A 26 -8.14 12.01 -18.46
N LEU A 27 -9.22 12.71 -18.87
CA LEU A 27 -10.60 12.25 -18.64
C LEU A 27 -10.85 10.85 -19.21
N VAL A 28 -10.32 10.56 -20.39
CA VAL A 28 -10.47 9.23 -21.03
C VAL A 28 -9.91 8.10 -20.14
N PHE A 29 -8.80 8.34 -19.45
CA PHE A 29 -8.20 7.36 -18.53
C PHE A 29 -9.01 7.22 -17.25
N ARG A 30 -9.54 8.33 -16.72
CA ARG A 30 -10.42 8.36 -15.55
C ARG A 30 -11.72 7.61 -15.82
N GLU A 31 -12.37 7.88 -16.95
CA GLU A 31 -13.59 7.18 -17.37
C GLU A 31 -13.35 5.69 -17.60
N ARG A 32 -12.23 5.31 -18.21
CA ARG A 32 -11.85 3.92 -18.39
C ARG A 32 -11.68 3.19 -17.05
N TYR A 33 -11.13 3.86 -16.05
CA TYR A 33 -11.02 3.31 -14.70
C TYR A 33 -12.40 3.02 -14.10
N TRP A 34 -13.31 4.01 -14.12
CA TRP A 34 -14.66 3.85 -13.60
C TRP A 34 -15.47 2.79 -14.35
N ARG A 35 -15.38 2.79 -15.67
CA ARG A 35 -16.00 1.75 -16.50
C ARG A 35 -15.51 0.37 -16.11
N LYS A 36 -14.19 0.20 -15.92
CA LYS A 36 -13.61 -1.10 -15.52
C LYS A 36 -14.11 -1.58 -14.15
N LEU A 37 -14.33 -0.69 -13.22
CA LEU A 37 -14.93 -1.03 -11.93
C LEU A 37 -16.38 -1.52 -12.09
N ARG A 38 -17.18 -0.84 -12.89
CA ARG A 38 -18.56 -1.27 -13.18
C ARG A 38 -18.61 -2.64 -13.87
N GLU A 39 -17.74 -2.87 -14.85
CA GLU A 39 -17.60 -4.18 -15.51
C GLU A 39 -17.23 -5.32 -14.53
N LEU A 40 -16.55 -4.98 -13.44
CA LEU A 40 -16.20 -5.93 -12.38
C LEU A 40 -17.31 -6.06 -11.31
N GLY A 41 -18.46 -5.42 -11.51
CA GLY A 41 -19.57 -5.44 -10.57
C GLY A 41 -19.32 -4.64 -9.27
N VAL A 42 -18.38 -3.68 -9.28
CA VAL A 42 -18.12 -2.84 -8.12
C VAL A 42 -19.17 -1.72 -8.09
N GLU A 43 -20.00 -1.72 -7.06
CA GLU A 43 -20.95 -0.64 -6.76
C GLU A 43 -20.27 0.40 -5.87
N PHE A 44 -20.25 1.65 -6.31
CA PHE A 44 -19.59 2.75 -5.58
C PHE A 44 -20.43 4.03 -5.47
N ASP A 45 -21.65 4.04 -6.01
CA ASP A 45 -22.55 5.20 -5.92
C ASP A 45 -22.91 5.47 -4.45
N GLY A 46 -22.63 6.69 -3.99
CA GLY A 46 -22.80 7.08 -2.59
C GLY A 46 -21.86 6.41 -1.58
N LYS A 47 -20.81 5.73 -2.07
CA LYS A 47 -19.84 5.01 -1.22
C LYS A 47 -18.42 5.54 -1.43
N VAL A 48 -17.60 5.44 -0.41
CA VAL A 48 -16.16 5.66 -0.53
C VAL A 48 -15.50 4.42 -1.13
N LEU A 49 -14.88 4.59 -2.30
CA LEU A 49 -14.12 3.53 -2.95
C LEU A 49 -12.69 3.48 -2.37
N VAL A 50 -12.27 2.29 -1.96
CA VAL A 50 -10.89 2.03 -1.52
C VAL A 50 -10.19 1.14 -2.55
N ASP A 51 -9.21 1.71 -3.28
CA ASP A 51 -8.33 0.93 -4.18
C ASP A 51 -7.02 0.61 -3.47
N LYS A 52 -6.87 -0.65 -3.06
CA LYS A 52 -5.66 -1.13 -2.39
C LYS A 52 -4.87 -2.07 -3.28
N GLN A 53 -3.72 -1.58 -3.77
CA GLN A 53 -2.73 -2.37 -4.48
C GLN A 53 -1.35 -2.12 -3.86
N PRO A 54 -0.52 -3.15 -3.60
CA PRO A 54 0.80 -2.98 -2.97
C PRO A 54 1.70 -1.97 -3.69
N TYR A 55 1.65 -1.95 -5.02
CA TYR A 55 2.46 -1.06 -5.85
C TYR A 55 1.76 0.24 -6.27
N ASN A 56 0.68 0.65 -5.60
CA ASN A 56 0.10 1.97 -5.85
C ASN A 56 1.06 3.10 -5.45
N THR A 57 1.98 2.85 -4.54
CA THR A 57 3.04 3.79 -4.15
C THR A 57 3.84 4.28 -5.37
N VAL A 58 4.25 3.38 -6.26
CA VAL A 58 5.01 3.77 -7.47
C VAL A 58 4.12 4.42 -8.55
N LYS A 59 2.81 4.42 -8.37
CA LYS A 59 1.84 5.03 -9.29
C LYS A 59 1.27 6.35 -8.78
N LEU A 60 1.73 6.83 -7.64
CA LEU A 60 1.22 8.07 -7.03
C LEU A 60 1.16 9.25 -8.01
N PRO A 61 2.16 9.51 -8.88
CA PRO A 61 2.05 10.58 -9.87
C PRO A 61 0.82 10.45 -10.78
N LEU A 62 0.55 9.23 -11.24
CA LEU A 62 -0.62 8.95 -12.07
C LEU A 62 -1.92 9.06 -11.28
N ILE A 63 -1.96 8.54 -10.06
CA ILE A 63 -3.13 8.58 -9.19
C ILE A 63 -3.53 10.02 -8.89
N VAL A 64 -2.58 10.84 -8.46
CA VAL A 64 -2.83 12.25 -8.11
C VAL A 64 -3.25 13.06 -9.33
N LYS A 65 -2.67 12.78 -10.49
CA LYS A 65 -3.02 13.48 -11.72
C LYS A 65 -4.42 13.10 -12.23
N LEU A 66 -4.79 11.82 -12.13
CA LEU A 66 -6.13 11.35 -12.52
C LEU A 66 -7.21 11.67 -11.49
N PHE A 67 -6.88 11.66 -10.21
CA PHE A 67 -7.81 11.85 -9.10
C PHE A 67 -7.19 12.83 -8.09
N PRO A 68 -7.20 14.14 -8.39
CA PRO A 68 -6.61 15.16 -7.50
C PRO A 68 -7.24 15.18 -6.10
N GLU A 69 -8.49 14.74 -6.01
CA GLU A 69 -9.27 14.64 -4.78
C GLU A 69 -8.99 13.36 -3.96
N ALA A 70 -8.19 12.43 -4.50
CA ALA A 70 -7.92 11.16 -3.84
C ALA A 70 -7.15 11.36 -2.54
N LYS A 71 -7.65 10.75 -1.48
CA LYS A 71 -7.00 10.69 -0.18
C LYS A 71 -6.10 9.47 -0.12
N ILE A 72 -4.84 9.65 0.27
CA ILE A 72 -3.84 8.59 0.31
C ILE A 72 -3.67 8.09 1.74
N LEU A 73 -4.03 6.84 1.97
CA LEU A 73 -3.74 6.16 3.22
C LEU A 73 -2.41 5.40 3.05
N PHE A 74 -1.35 5.93 3.67
CA PHE A 74 0.00 5.38 3.55
C PHE A 74 0.30 4.52 4.78
N VAL A 75 0.28 3.20 4.58
CA VAL A 75 0.50 2.25 5.67
C VAL A 75 1.95 1.80 5.68
N THR A 76 2.62 2.01 6.81
CA THR A 76 4.00 1.58 7.05
C THR A 76 4.04 0.42 8.06
N ARG A 77 5.20 -0.22 8.13
CA ARG A 77 5.50 -1.30 9.06
C ARG A 77 7.00 -1.42 9.23
N ASP A 78 7.47 -2.08 10.31
CA ASP A 78 8.88 -2.40 10.49
C ASP A 78 9.46 -3.01 9.18
N PRO A 79 10.45 -2.36 8.55
CA PRO A 79 10.96 -2.79 7.24
C PRO A 79 11.54 -4.20 7.26
N ARG A 80 12.09 -4.65 8.39
CA ARG A 80 12.62 -6.00 8.57
C ARG A 80 11.51 -7.05 8.49
N ASP A 81 10.36 -6.78 9.12
CA ASP A 81 9.18 -7.65 9.01
C ASP A 81 8.58 -7.63 7.62
N VAL A 82 8.59 -6.48 6.93
CA VAL A 82 8.09 -6.35 5.56
C VAL A 82 8.87 -7.23 4.61
N ILE A 83 10.19 -7.03 4.52
CA ILE A 83 11.02 -7.78 3.55
C ILE A 83 11.00 -9.28 3.85
N PHE A 84 11.07 -9.64 5.13
CA PHE A 84 11.04 -11.03 5.55
C PHE A 84 9.69 -11.69 5.23
N SER A 85 8.59 -10.98 5.47
CA SER A 85 7.26 -11.46 5.11
C SER A 85 7.10 -11.61 3.59
N CYS A 86 7.63 -10.68 2.80
CA CYS A 86 7.59 -10.76 1.35
C CYS A 86 8.42 -11.92 0.82
N PHE A 87 9.65 -12.08 1.30
CA PHE A 87 10.54 -13.17 0.90
C PHE A 87 9.94 -14.58 1.17
N ARG A 88 9.26 -14.76 2.29
CA ARG A 88 8.65 -16.05 2.67
C ARG A 88 7.38 -16.40 1.90
N ARG A 89 6.78 -15.44 1.17
CA ARG A 89 5.49 -15.66 0.53
C ARG A 89 5.65 -16.00 -0.94
N ARG A 90 4.79 -16.89 -1.42
CA ARG A 90 4.70 -17.20 -2.84
C ARG A 90 3.80 -16.15 -3.50
N PHE A 91 4.40 -15.31 -4.33
CA PHE A 91 3.67 -14.37 -5.17
C PHE A 91 3.59 -14.91 -6.59
N ARG A 92 2.52 -14.50 -7.31
CA ARG A 92 2.49 -14.70 -8.76
C ARG A 92 3.65 -13.93 -9.39
N MET A 93 4.42 -14.61 -10.25
CA MET A 93 5.61 -14.03 -10.84
C MET A 93 5.29 -12.86 -11.78
N ASN A 94 6.00 -11.79 -11.58
CA ASN A 94 6.08 -10.62 -12.45
C ASN A 94 7.46 -9.94 -12.18
N PRO A 95 7.90 -8.96 -12.99
CA PRO A 95 9.23 -8.35 -12.82
C PRO A 95 9.50 -7.83 -11.40
N SER A 96 8.53 -7.18 -10.76
CA SER A 96 8.71 -6.66 -9.40
C SER A 96 8.76 -7.78 -8.35
N ASN A 97 7.98 -8.83 -8.52
CA ASN A 97 7.96 -9.95 -7.57
C ASN A 97 9.17 -10.87 -7.73
N TYR A 98 9.89 -10.80 -8.85
CA TYR A 98 11.16 -11.50 -9.05
C TYR A 98 12.20 -11.06 -8.01
N GLU A 99 12.25 -9.78 -7.68
CA GLU A 99 13.13 -9.22 -6.64
C GLU A 99 12.86 -9.83 -5.25
N LEU A 100 11.64 -10.32 -5.00
CA LEU A 100 11.27 -10.93 -3.72
C LEU A 100 11.77 -12.36 -3.54
N LEU A 101 12.44 -12.93 -4.54
CA LEU A 101 13.04 -14.29 -4.45
C LEU A 101 14.29 -14.33 -3.59
N THR A 102 14.91 -13.18 -3.29
CA THR A 102 16.05 -13.04 -2.41
C THR A 102 15.82 -11.99 -1.35
N LEU A 103 16.47 -12.07 -0.21
CA LEU A 103 16.40 -11.04 0.83
C LEU A 103 16.99 -9.71 0.35
N GLU A 104 18.11 -9.78 -0.37
CA GLU A 104 18.78 -8.60 -0.95
C GLU A 104 17.91 -7.92 -2.00
N GLY A 105 17.27 -8.69 -2.88
CA GLY A 105 16.31 -8.15 -3.86
C GLY A 105 15.13 -7.49 -3.17
N ALA A 106 14.54 -8.16 -2.18
CA ALA A 106 13.43 -7.59 -1.39
C ALA A 106 13.82 -6.30 -0.67
N ALA A 107 15.03 -6.23 -0.09
CA ALA A 107 15.53 -5.02 0.57
C ALA A 107 15.76 -3.87 -0.41
N ARG A 108 16.39 -4.14 -1.56
CA ARG A 108 16.60 -3.13 -2.62
C ARG A 108 15.28 -2.62 -3.20
N LEU A 109 14.33 -3.52 -3.44
CA LEU A 109 12.99 -3.14 -3.92
C LEU A 109 12.28 -2.25 -2.90
N TYR A 110 12.31 -2.65 -1.61
CA TYR A 110 11.73 -1.85 -0.53
C TYR A 110 12.35 -0.45 -0.47
N ASP A 111 13.68 -0.36 -0.43
CA ASP A 111 14.43 0.90 -0.41
C ASP A 111 14.05 1.80 -1.60
N SER A 112 14.02 1.24 -2.81
CA SER A 112 13.66 1.98 -4.02
C SER A 112 12.23 2.51 -3.99
N VAL A 113 11.27 1.69 -3.54
CA VAL A 113 9.87 2.09 -3.42
C VAL A 113 9.70 3.19 -2.38
N MET A 114 10.40 3.10 -1.24
CA MET A 114 10.29 4.09 -0.17
C MET A 114 10.97 5.41 -0.53
N LYS A 115 12.11 5.38 -1.22
CA LYS A 115 12.74 6.58 -1.79
C LYS A 115 11.81 7.30 -2.78
N LEU A 116 11.16 6.54 -3.67
CA LEU A 116 10.15 7.11 -4.57
C LEU A 116 8.97 7.71 -3.80
N ALA A 117 8.48 7.03 -2.76
CA ALA A 117 7.42 7.55 -1.91
C ALA A 117 7.80 8.90 -1.29
N ASP A 118 9.01 9.05 -0.78
CA ASP A 118 9.48 10.31 -0.20
C ASP A 118 9.57 11.43 -1.24
N ILE A 119 10.08 11.13 -2.44
CA ILE A 119 10.10 12.08 -3.56
C ILE A 119 8.69 12.53 -3.91
N PHE A 120 7.76 11.59 -4.06
CA PHE A 120 6.38 11.91 -4.43
C PHE A 120 5.66 12.71 -3.36
N ARG A 121 5.90 12.41 -2.08
CA ARG A 121 5.32 13.16 -0.95
C ARG A 121 5.80 14.60 -0.89
N THR A 122 7.03 14.84 -1.33
CA THR A 122 7.61 16.19 -1.38
C THR A 122 7.16 16.99 -2.60
N LYS A 123 6.92 16.28 -3.73
CA LYS A 123 6.70 16.92 -5.03
C LYS A 123 5.24 16.97 -5.47
N LEU A 124 4.37 16.10 -4.96
CA LEU A 124 2.98 15.99 -5.40
C LEU A 124 2.03 16.61 -4.37
N PRO A 125 0.98 17.32 -4.83
CA PRO A 125 -0.06 17.86 -3.96
C PRO A 125 -1.00 16.74 -3.51
N MET A 126 -0.65 16.04 -2.44
CA MET A 126 -1.41 14.90 -1.92
C MET A 126 -1.93 15.16 -0.52
N THR A 127 -3.16 14.74 -0.26
CA THR A 127 -3.68 14.61 1.11
C THR A 127 -3.37 13.20 1.62
N VAL A 128 -2.47 13.10 2.60
CA VAL A 128 -1.93 11.82 3.10
C VAL A 128 -2.22 11.65 4.58
N LEU A 129 -2.70 10.47 4.96
CA LEU A 129 -2.69 9.99 6.34
C LEU A 129 -1.72 8.82 6.44
N GLU A 130 -0.71 8.95 7.32
CA GLU A 130 0.19 7.85 7.64
C GLU A 130 -0.35 7.02 8.80
N LEU A 131 -0.24 5.71 8.65
CA LEU A 131 -0.54 4.75 9.70
C LEU A 131 0.60 3.75 9.82
N GLN A 132 1.07 3.51 11.03
CA GLN A 132 1.97 2.42 11.30
C GLN A 132 1.15 1.17 11.69
N HIS A 133 1.49 0.03 11.10
CA HIS A 133 0.78 -1.23 11.35
C HIS A 133 0.82 -1.61 12.84
N GLU A 134 1.94 -1.39 13.49
CA GLU A 134 2.18 -1.69 14.90
C GLU A 134 1.26 -0.85 15.80
N ASP A 135 1.09 0.44 15.49
CA ASP A 135 0.17 1.33 16.22
C ASP A 135 -1.28 0.89 16.01
N MET A 136 -1.62 0.49 14.78
CA MET A 136 -2.95 -0.03 14.48
C MET A 136 -3.25 -1.32 15.26
N VAL A 137 -2.26 -2.16 15.50
CA VAL A 137 -2.43 -3.38 16.30
C VAL A 137 -2.48 -3.07 17.79
N ALA A 138 -1.78 -2.03 18.24
CA ALA A 138 -1.77 -1.59 19.64
C ALA A 138 -3.06 -0.86 20.02
N ASP A 139 -3.54 0.04 19.17
CA ASP A 139 -4.73 0.87 19.40
C ASP A 139 -5.60 0.96 18.13
N PHE A 140 -6.27 -0.14 17.86
CA PHE A 140 -7.09 -0.29 16.66
C PHE A 140 -8.20 0.74 16.55
N ARG A 141 -8.88 1.03 17.68
CA ARG A 141 -10.04 1.90 17.67
C ARG A 141 -9.69 3.32 17.27
N ASN A 142 -8.68 3.90 17.89
CA ASN A 142 -8.24 5.26 17.56
C ASN A 142 -7.70 5.36 16.13
N CYS A 143 -6.99 4.33 15.65
CA CYS A 143 -6.54 4.28 14.25
C CYS A 143 -7.70 4.23 13.26
N VAL A 144 -8.74 3.44 13.54
CA VAL A 144 -9.94 3.37 12.70
C VAL A 144 -10.69 4.70 12.70
N ASP A 145 -10.87 5.32 13.86
CA ASP A 145 -11.52 6.62 13.99
C ASP A 145 -10.75 7.71 13.21
N ALA A 146 -9.43 7.67 13.21
CA ALA A 146 -8.61 8.56 12.40
C ALA A 146 -8.82 8.33 10.89
N VAL A 147 -8.89 7.08 10.45
CA VAL A 147 -9.15 6.70 9.05
C VAL A 147 -10.54 7.18 8.61
N PHE A 148 -11.56 6.95 9.43
CA PHE A 148 -12.93 7.38 9.11
C PHE A 148 -13.03 8.91 9.00
N ARG A 149 -12.49 9.65 9.96
CA ARG A 149 -12.41 11.12 9.88
C ARG A 149 -11.66 11.59 8.63
N PHE A 150 -10.53 10.97 8.34
CA PHE A 150 -9.74 11.26 7.15
C PHE A 150 -10.53 10.98 5.86
N ALA A 151 -11.27 9.88 5.80
CA ALA A 151 -12.13 9.55 4.66
C ALA A 151 -13.37 10.45 4.54
N GLY A 152 -13.71 11.23 5.57
CA GLY A 152 -14.96 12.00 5.63
C GLY A 152 -16.17 11.13 5.98
N LEU A 153 -15.95 10.02 6.66
CA LEU A 153 -16.98 9.08 7.10
C LEU A 153 -17.24 9.24 8.59
N ASN A 154 -18.47 8.91 9.01
CA ASN A 154 -18.82 8.89 10.42
C ASN A 154 -18.50 7.51 11.01
N ALA A 155 -17.59 7.44 11.98
CA ALA A 155 -17.20 6.20 12.63
C ALA A 155 -18.35 5.55 13.43
N ARG A 156 -19.36 6.32 13.84
CA ARG A 156 -20.54 5.82 14.57
C ARG A 156 -21.45 4.93 13.71
N ASP A 157 -21.41 5.10 12.39
CA ASP A 157 -22.21 4.32 11.44
C ASP A 157 -21.57 2.96 11.12
N ALA A 158 -20.36 2.73 11.61
CA ALA A 158 -19.65 1.48 11.42
C ALA A 158 -19.99 0.50 12.54
N THR A 159 -20.90 -0.43 12.28
CA THR A 159 -20.97 -1.68 13.03
C THR A 159 -19.71 -2.48 12.73
N TRP A 160 -18.67 -2.26 13.53
CA TRP A 160 -17.34 -2.77 13.24
C TRP A 160 -17.08 -4.07 13.98
N ASN A 161 -17.24 -5.19 13.30
CA ASN A 161 -16.66 -6.45 13.72
C ASN A 161 -15.75 -6.99 12.62
N PRO A 162 -14.40 -6.80 12.70
CA PRO A 162 -13.46 -7.23 11.67
C PRO A 162 -13.56 -8.72 11.38
N ALA A 163 -13.75 -9.54 12.41
CA ALA A 163 -13.80 -10.99 12.28
C ALA A 163 -15.04 -11.48 11.51
N GLU A 164 -16.17 -10.82 11.70
CA GLU A 164 -17.44 -11.19 11.07
C GLU A 164 -17.47 -10.88 9.57
N ARG A 165 -16.98 -9.69 9.18
CA ARG A 165 -16.89 -9.29 7.76
C ARG A 165 -15.86 -10.09 6.97
N THR A 166 -14.80 -10.57 7.62
CA THR A 166 -13.74 -11.31 6.94
C THR A 166 -14.16 -12.75 6.64
N ARG A 167 -15.08 -13.32 7.45
CA ARG A 167 -15.64 -14.66 7.22
C ARG A 167 -16.55 -14.74 6.01
N THR A 168 -17.18 -13.65 5.63
CA THR A 168 -18.18 -13.59 4.55
C THR A 168 -17.59 -13.21 3.17
N ARG A 169 -16.30 -12.83 3.09
CA ARG A 169 -15.65 -12.45 1.84
C ARG A 169 -14.52 -13.42 1.47
N ALA A 170 -14.56 -13.95 0.25
CA ALA A 170 -13.43 -14.66 -0.34
C ALA A 170 -12.25 -13.68 -0.54
N ILE A 171 -11.21 -13.80 0.29
CA ILE A 171 -10.00 -12.97 0.20
C ILE A 171 -8.96 -13.74 -0.61
N GLY A 172 -8.76 -13.35 -1.85
CA GLY A 172 -7.78 -13.97 -2.76
C GLY A 172 -6.32 -13.52 -2.54
N THR A 173 -5.89 -13.28 -1.28
CA THR A 173 -4.52 -12.87 -0.97
C THR A 173 -3.76 -13.96 -0.21
N PRO A 174 -2.41 -14.02 -0.33
CA PRO A 174 -1.59 -14.96 0.46
C PRO A 174 -1.75 -14.83 1.98
N SER A 175 -2.37 -13.75 2.45
CA SER A 175 -2.63 -13.49 3.88
C SER A 175 -4.07 -13.79 4.32
N ALA A 176 -4.92 -14.35 3.45
CA ALA A 176 -6.34 -14.54 3.72
C ALA A 176 -6.61 -15.27 5.05
N ALA A 177 -5.88 -16.35 5.33
CA ALA A 177 -6.02 -17.11 6.57
C ALA A 177 -5.63 -16.32 7.83
N GLN A 178 -4.68 -15.38 7.72
CA GLN A 178 -4.28 -14.49 8.81
C GLN A 178 -5.35 -13.42 9.06
N ILE A 179 -5.87 -12.83 7.99
CA ILE A 179 -6.91 -11.79 8.06
C ILE A 179 -8.20 -12.36 8.67
N ALA A 180 -8.54 -13.61 8.35
CA ALA A 180 -9.73 -14.30 8.90
C ALA A 180 -9.66 -14.52 10.42
N ARG A 181 -8.46 -14.52 11.02
CA ARG A 181 -8.27 -14.61 12.48
C ARG A 181 -8.37 -13.26 13.20
N GLY A 182 -8.55 -12.16 12.46
CA GLY A 182 -8.58 -10.81 13.01
C GLY A 182 -7.19 -10.18 13.15
N LEU A 183 -7.12 -9.11 13.94
CA LEU A 183 -5.86 -8.43 14.22
C LEU A 183 -4.95 -9.31 15.08
N SER A 184 -3.76 -9.61 14.55
CA SER A 184 -2.79 -10.46 15.22
C SER A 184 -1.46 -9.72 15.42
N ARG A 185 -0.88 -9.88 16.62
CA ARG A 185 0.49 -9.41 16.92
C ARG A 185 1.58 -10.35 16.41
N GLU A 186 1.23 -11.54 15.93
CA GLU A 186 2.19 -12.60 15.54
C GLU A 186 3.20 -12.17 14.47
N GLY A 187 2.83 -11.19 13.65
CA GLY A 187 3.70 -10.67 12.61
C GLY A 187 4.70 -9.61 13.08
N ILE A 188 4.49 -9.00 14.26
CA ILE A 188 5.34 -7.92 14.77
C ILE A 188 6.60 -8.50 15.37
N GLY A 189 7.76 -8.04 14.87
CA GLY A 189 9.06 -8.51 15.31
C GLY A 189 9.39 -9.97 14.92
N SER A 190 8.62 -10.53 13.95
CA SER A 190 8.84 -11.90 13.48
C SER A 190 10.23 -12.12 12.87
N TRP A 191 10.84 -11.05 12.34
CA TRP A 191 12.20 -11.05 11.81
C TRP A 191 13.26 -11.44 12.85
N ARG A 192 13.01 -11.21 14.15
CA ARG A 192 13.99 -11.48 15.22
C ARG A 192 14.40 -12.95 15.29
N ARG A 193 13.47 -13.86 14.97
CA ARG A 193 13.78 -15.31 14.90
C ARG A 193 14.77 -15.66 13.80
N TYR A 194 15.01 -14.74 12.87
CA TYR A 194 15.88 -14.92 11.72
C TYR A 194 16.93 -13.80 11.62
N ALA A 195 17.24 -13.17 12.75
CA ALA A 195 18.18 -12.04 12.82
C ALA A 195 19.53 -12.34 12.17
N ASN A 196 20.03 -13.56 12.36
CA ASN A 196 21.30 -14.02 11.77
C ASN A 196 21.26 -14.11 10.23
N HIS A 197 20.08 -14.24 9.64
CA HIS A 197 19.92 -14.36 8.19
C HIS A 197 19.65 -13.03 7.48
N ILE A 198 19.22 -12.00 8.21
CA ILE A 198 18.92 -10.69 7.64
C ILE A 198 20.06 -9.67 7.82
N GLY A 199 21.15 -10.06 8.46
CA GLY A 199 22.28 -9.16 8.77
C GLY A 199 22.84 -8.47 7.52
N SER A 200 22.97 -9.18 6.41
CA SER A 200 23.51 -8.66 5.15
C SER A 200 22.67 -7.52 4.54
N VAL A 201 21.38 -7.47 4.83
CA VAL A 201 20.46 -6.46 4.26
C VAL A 201 20.17 -5.31 5.21
N LEU A 202 20.59 -5.36 6.47
CA LEU A 202 20.37 -4.29 7.43
C LEU A 202 20.93 -2.94 6.98
N PRO A 203 22.13 -2.83 6.37
CA PRO A 203 22.63 -1.54 5.89
C PRO A 203 21.71 -0.87 4.85
N ILE A 204 21.07 -1.65 3.99
CA ILE A 204 20.12 -1.13 3.00
C ILE A 204 18.87 -0.60 3.69
N LEU A 205 18.43 -1.25 4.75
CA LEU A 205 17.20 -0.94 5.47
C LEU A 205 17.41 0.11 6.57
N GLN A 206 18.64 0.41 6.94
CA GLN A 206 18.94 1.24 8.11
C GLN A 206 18.17 2.56 8.17
N PRO A 207 18.07 3.38 7.09
CA PRO A 207 17.30 4.62 7.11
C PRO A 207 15.81 4.40 7.45
N TRP A 208 15.26 3.29 6.97
CA TRP A 208 13.86 2.93 7.17
C TRP A 208 13.61 2.30 8.54
N ILE A 209 14.61 1.58 9.08
CA ILE A 209 14.56 1.05 10.45
C ILE A 209 14.53 2.20 11.46
N GLU A 210 15.35 3.23 11.27
CA GLU A 210 15.36 4.42 12.12
C GLU A 210 14.02 5.15 12.11
N ARG A 211 13.36 5.18 10.97
CA ARG A 211 12.09 5.88 10.78
C ARG A 211 10.86 5.05 11.19
N PHE A 212 10.81 3.76 10.86
CA PHE A 212 9.63 2.91 11.00
C PHE A 212 9.87 1.66 11.85
N GLY A 213 11.10 1.43 12.27
CA GLY A 213 11.43 0.26 13.09
C GLY A 213 10.80 0.33 14.47
N VAL A 214 10.29 -0.81 14.93
CA VAL A 214 9.77 -0.91 16.30
C VAL A 214 10.94 -0.77 17.28
N ARG A 215 10.94 0.31 18.02
CA ARG A 215 11.89 0.52 19.14
C ARG A 215 11.58 -0.53 20.21
N ARG A 216 12.62 -1.12 20.79
CA ARG A 216 12.45 -1.90 22.03
C ARG A 216 12.09 -0.90 23.15
N HIS A 217 10.94 -1.07 23.72
CA HIS A 217 10.67 -0.58 25.07
C HIS A 217 11.12 -1.63 26.07
#